data_35fbdce07a981793f1010fa4aa895065
#
_entry.id   35fbdce07a981793f1010fa4aa895065
#
_cell.length_a   1.000
_cell.length_b   1.000
_cell.length_c   1.000
_cell.angle_alpha   90.00
_cell.angle_beta   90.00
_cell.angle_gamma   90.00
#
_symmetry.space_group_name_H-M   'P 1'
#
loop_
_entity.id
_entity.type
_entity.pdbx_description
1 polymer ?
#
loop_
_entity_poly.entity_id
_entity_poly.type
_entity_poly.pdbx_seq_one_letter_code
_entity_poly.pdbx_strand_id
1 'polypeptide(L)'
;MVARAAPHYGEEPCIIGSRGSGTVFFSGCNLKCVFCQNHEISRGRVGKAVTVERLSDIFLELRDKGVHNINLVTPTHYTDAIVKALEKAKLDIPVAWNSSGYDSVESLKKLEGLVQIYMPDFKYADPAPALRYSAAPDYPEIAQAAIREMFRQTGPFLLDDEDMLQSGVLIRHLILPGAED
;
A
#
# COMPACT_ATOMS: atom_id res chain seq x y z
N MET A 1 -13.94 2.20 3.56
CA MET A 1 -14.54 2.86 2.36
C MET A 1 -13.57 2.71 1.19
N VAL A 2 -14.08 2.35 0.02
CA VAL A 2 -13.32 2.24 -1.25
C VAL A 2 -13.66 3.44 -2.12
N ALA A 3 -12.63 4.19 -2.54
CA ALA A 3 -12.79 5.35 -3.42
C ALA A 3 -12.80 4.95 -4.89
N ARG A 4 -11.94 4.00 -5.27
CA ARG A 4 -11.84 3.47 -6.63
C ARG A 4 -11.30 2.05 -6.60
N ALA A 5 -11.76 1.21 -7.54
CA ALA A 5 -11.20 -0.10 -7.80
C ALA A 5 -11.19 -0.35 -9.32
N ALA A 6 -9.99 -0.48 -9.92
CA ALA A 6 -9.83 -0.68 -11.36
C ALA A 6 -8.40 -1.14 -11.68
N PRO A 7 -8.16 -1.78 -12.85
CA PRO A 7 -6.81 -1.91 -13.38
C PRO A 7 -6.15 -0.55 -13.52
N HIS A 8 -4.87 -0.45 -13.13
CA HIS A 8 -4.08 0.78 -13.09
C HIS A 8 -2.70 0.55 -13.68
N TYR A 9 -2.18 1.56 -14.39
CA TYR A 9 -0.93 1.47 -15.15
C TYR A 9 0.08 2.57 -14.76
N GLY A 10 -0.11 3.20 -13.62
CA GLY A 10 0.71 4.32 -13.16
C GLY A 10 1.62 4.00 -11.96
N GLU A 11 1.92 2.73 -11.72
CA GLU A 11 2.89 2.29 -10.71
C GLU A 11 4.20 1.85 -11.39
N GLU A 12 5.14 1.33 -10.61
CA GLU A 12 6.45 0.85 -11.08
C GLU A 12 6.31 -0.31 -12.10
N PRO A 13 7.22 -0.39 -13.10
CA PRO A 13 7.13 -1.40 -14.17
C PRO A 13 6.98 -2.84 -13.67
N CYS A 14 7.72 -3.23 -12.61
CA CYS A 14 7.65 -4.57 -12.02
C CYS A 14 6.32 -4.85 -11.27
N ILE A 15 5.46 -3.85 -11.11
CA ILE A 15 4.11 -3.97 -10.51
C ILE A 15 3.03 -4.01 -11.58
N ILE A 16 3.13 -3.16 -12.59
CA ILE A 16 2.07 -3.01 -13.61
C ILE A 16 2.26 -3.92 -14.81
N GLY A 17 3.51 -4.16 -15.25
CA GLY A 17 3.81 -4.92 -16.46
C GLY A 17 2.91 -4.54 -17.65
N SER A 18 2.54 -5.54 -18.44
CA SER A 18 1.66 -5.37 -19.60
C SER A 18 0.16 -5.42 -19.27
N ARG A 19 -0.21 -6.06 -18.16
CA ARG A 19 -1.62 -6.31 -17.77
C ARG A 19 -2.16 -5.34 -16.73
N GLY A 20 -1.29 -4.48 -16.17
CA GLY A 20 -1.64 -3.54 -15.11
C GLY A 20 -1.75 -4.19 -13.73
N SER A 21 -1.95 -3.36 -12.73
CA SER A 21 -2.17 -3.72 -11.34
C SER A 21 -3.64 -3.54 -10.98
N GLY A 22 -4.25 -4.49 -10.29
CA GLY A 22 -5.63 -4.42 -9.79
C GLY A 22 -5.71 -3.51 -8.57
N THR A 23 -5.77 -2.21 -8.78
CA THR A 23 -5.58 -1.22 -7.73
C THR A 23 -6.88 -0.86 -7.03
N VAL A 24 -6.85 -0.92 -5.70
CA VAL A 24 -7.94 -0.51 -4.81
C VAL A 24 -7.48 0.68 -3.96
N PHE A 25 -8.04 1.86 -4.24
CA PHE A 25 -7.79 3.08 -3.47
C PHE A 25 -8.76 3.16 -2.30
N PHE A 26 -8.22 3.22 -1.09
CA PHE A 26 -9.01 3.39 0.13
C PHE A 26 -9.16 4.87 0.48
N SER A 27 -10.34 5.25 1.00
CA SER A 27 -10.61 6.61 1.45
C SER A 27 -10.04 6.87 2.84
N GLY A 28 -9.51 8.07 3.04
CA GLY A 28 -8.84 8.45 4.26
C GLY A 28 -7.35 8.15 4.22
N CYS A 29 -6.61 8.72 5.17
CA CYS A 29 -5.19 8.46 5.40
C CYS A 29 -4.85 8.79 6.85
N ASN A 30 -3.92 8.05 7.43
CA ASN A 30 -3.40 8.30 8.77
C ASN A 30 -2.34 9.42 8.81
N LEU A 31 -1.90 9.94 7.65
CA LEU A 31 -1.05 11.12 7.52
C LEU A 31 -1.80 12.33 6.95
N LYS A 32 -1.22 13.52 7.16
CA LYS A 32 -1.77 14.81 6.68
C LYS A 32 -0.80 15.54 5.76
N CYS A 33 -0.16 14.81 4.83
CA CYS A 33 0.85 15.35 3.92
C CYS A 33 0.29 16.55 3.13
N VAL A 34 0.99 17.69 3.16
CA VAL A 34 0.58 18.92 2.45
C VAL A 34 0.72 18.79 0.93
N PHE A 35 1.57 17.88 0.47
CA PHE A 35 1.84 17.60 -0.96
C PHE A 35 1.10 16.35 -1.48
N CYS A 36 0.08 15.86 -0.79
CA CYS A 36 -0.60 14.63 -1.17
C CYS A 36 -1.22 14.73 -2.56
N GLN A 37 -0.79 13.88 -3.50
CA GLN A 37 -1.35 13.81 -4.86
C GLN A 37 -2.82 13.35 -4.84
N ASN A 38 -3.18 12.52 -3.87
CA ASN A 38 -4.53 11.99 -3.69
C ASN A 38 -5.30 12.73 -2.60
N HIS A 39 -5.11 14.06 -2.47
CA HIS A 39 -5.67 14.83 -1.34
C HIS A 39 -7.20 14.74 -1.26
N GLU A 40 -7.91 14.65 -2.37
CA GLU A 40 -9.36 14.50 -2.39
C GLU A 40 -9.83 13.19 -1.75
N ILE A 41 -9.08 12.10 -1.99
CA ILE A 41 -9.36 10.78 -1.42
C ILE A 41 -8.89 10.73 0.03
N SER A 42 -7.67 11.22 0.31
CA SER A 42 -7.04 11.08 1.64
C SER A 42 -7.63 12.01 2.70
N ARG A 43 -8.14 13.17 2.31
CA ARG A 43 -8.74 14.18 3.21
C ARG A 43 -10.23 14.34 3.05
N GLY A 44 -10.75 14.02 1.88
CA GLY A 44 -12.17 14.04 1.57
C GLY A 44 -12.87 12.77 2.07
N ARG A 45 -14.20 12.81 2.02
CA ARG A 45 -15.04 11.62 2.28
C ARG A 45 -15.52 11.03 0.95
N VAL A 46 -14.58 10.87 0.01
CA VAL A 46 -14.85 10.29 -1.30
C VAL A 46 -14.83 8.77 -1.19
N GLY A 47 -15.81 8.11 -1.78
CA GLY A 47 -15.87 6.65 -1.85
C GLY A 47 -17.16 6.09 -1.25
N LYS A 48 -17.30 4.79 -1.38
CA LYS A 48 -18.47 4.03 -0.88
C LYS A 48 -18.04 3.10 0.25
N ALA A 49 -18.88 3.03 1.29
CA ALA A 49 -18.76 1.97 2.29
C ALA A 49 -19.05 0.63 1.62
N VAL A 50 -18.19 -0.36 1.87
CA VAL A 50 -18.37 -1.73 1.39
C VAL A 50 -18.28 -2.69 2.57
N THR A 51 -18.96 -3.82 2.50
CA THR A 51 -18.82 -4.91 3.45
C THR A 51 -17.51 -5.68 3.17
N VAL A 52 -17.10 -6.55 4.08
CA VAL A 52 -15.94 -7.44 3.89
C VAL A 52 -16.17 -8.36 2.69
N GLU A 53 -17.39 -8.87 2.54
CA GLU A 53 -17.79 -9.71 1.41
C GLU A 53 -17.61 -8.96 0.09
N ARG A 54 -18.15 -7.73 0.01
CA ARG A 54 -18.02 -6.92 -1.21
C ARG A 54 -16.56 -6.55 -1.51
N LEU A 55 -15.74 -6.32 -0.49
CA LEU A 55 -14.31 -6.08 -0.68
C LEU A 55 -13.60 -7.31 -1.25
N SER A 56 -13.93 -8.50 -0.72
CA SER A 56 -13.44 -9.78 -1.27
C SER A 56 -13.85 -9.97 -2.73
N ASP A 57 -15.12 -9.68 -3.07
CA ASP A 57 -15.62 -9.76 -4.45
C ASP A 57 -14.86 -8.79 -5.39
N ILE A 58 -14.57 -7.57 -4.92
CA ILE A 58 -13.78 -6.58 -5.69
C ILE A 58 -12.39 -7.14 -6.00
N PHE A 59 -11.72 -7.80 -5.07
CA PHE A 59 -10.41 -8.41 -5.31
C PHE A 59 -10.51 -9.51 -6.39
N LEU A 60 -11.52 -10.37 -6.30
CA LEU A 60 -11.76 -11.42 -7.29
C LEU A 60 -12.11 -10.86 -8.67
N GLU A 61 -12.97 -9.84 -8.75
CA GLU A 61 -13.32 -9.15 -9.99
C GLU A 61 -12.10 -8.51 -10.68
N LEU A 62 -11.15 -7.98 -9.90
CA LEU A 62 -9.90 -7.44 -10.44
C LEU A 62 -8.97 -8.55 -10.91
N ARG A 63 -8.79 -9.62 -10.13
CA ARG A 63 -8.03 -10.81 -10.54
C ARG A 63 -8.57 -11.39 -11.86
N ASP A 64 -9.89 -11.52 -11.99
CA ASP A 64 -10.54 -12.09 -13.17
C ASP A 64 -10.39 -11.21 -14.43
N LYS A 65 -9.97 -9.95 -14.28
CA LYS A 65 -9.53 -9.09 -15.39
C LYS A 65 -8.11 -9.39 -15.87
N GLY A 66 -7.41 -10.31 -15.22
CA GLY A 66 -6.08 -10.78 -15.62
C GLY A 66 -4.94 -9.86 -15.21
N VAL A 67 -5.12 -9.01 -14.19
CA VAL A 67 -4.06 -8.13 -13.65
C VAL A 67 -2.92 -8.94 -13.01
N HIS A 68 -1.72 -8.35 -12.91
CA HIS A 68 -0.56 -9.03 -12.32
C HIS A 68 -0.65 -9.23 -10.80
N ASN A 69 -1.31 -8.31 -10.10
CA ASN A 69 -1.42 -8.32 -8.63
C ASN A 69 -2.66 -7.53 -8.17
N ILE A 70 -2.99 -7.64 -6.89
CA ILE A 70 -3.94 -6.73 -6.23
C ILE A 70 -3.14 -5.70 -5.42
N ASN A 71 -3.26 -4.42 -5.75
CA ASN A 71 -2.54 -3.32 -5.13
C ASN A 71 -3.48 -2.50 -4.22
N LEU A 72 -3.22 -2.56 -2.92
CA LEU A 72 -4.01 -1.91 -1.88
C LEU A 72 -3.38 -0.55 -1.54
N VAL A 73 -3.97 0.54 -2.04
CA VAL A 73 -3.41 1.90 -1.88
C VAL A 73 -4.01 2.60 -0.67
N THR A 74 -3.14 3.05 0.24
CA THR A 74 -3.49 3.69 1.53
C THR A 74 -4.39 2.80 2.41
N PRO A 75 -4.02 1.53 2.65
CA PRO A 75 -4.87 0.53 3.29
C PRO A 75 -4.79 0.55 4.82
N THR A 76 -3.79 1.18 5.41
CA THR A 76 -3.34 1.07 6.80
C THR A 76 -4.48 1.11 7.84
N HIS A 77 -5.42 2.04 7.69
CA HIS A 77 -6.53 2.23 8.64
C HIS A 77 -7.72 1.27 8.43
N TYR A 78 -7.60 0.33 7.47
CA TYR A 78 -8.59 -0.72 7.20
C TYR A 78 -8.01 -2.13 7.35
N THR A 79 -6.85 -2.30 7.99
CA THR A 79 -6.13 -3.57 8.11
C THR A 79 -7.04 -4.74 8.49
N ASP A 80 -7.83 -4.63 9.56
CA ASP A 80 -8.68 -5.73 10.03
C ASP A 80 -9.77 -6.16 9.02
N ALA A 81 -10.32 -5.20 8.29
CA ALA A 81 -11.32 -5.50 7.26
C ALA A 81 -10.68 -6.12 6.01
N ILE A 82 -9.47 -5.66 5.66
CA ILE A 82 -8.69 -6.18 4.53
C ILE A 82 -8.23 -7.61 4.80
N VAL A 83 -7.71 -7.90 5.98
CA VAL A 83 -7.33 -9.26 6.39
C VAL A 83 -8.49 -10.23 6.16
N LYS A 84 -9.67 -9.92 6.71
CA LYS A 84 -10.86 -10.77 6.54
C LYS A 84 -11.27 -10.94 5.07
N ALA A 85 -11.12 -9.88 4.26
CA ALA A 85 -11.46 -9.94 2.84
C ALA A 85 -10.45 -10.79 2.05
N LEU A 86 -9.16 -10.70 2.35
CA LEU A 86 -8.10 -11.52 1.73
C LEU A 86 -8.23 -12.99 2.11
N GLU A 87 -8.46 -13.30 3.39
CA GLU A 87 -8.70 -14.67 3.87
C GLU A 87 -9.88 -15.33 3.13
N LYS A 88 -10.92 -14.54 2.83
CA LYS A 88 -12.09 -14.99 2.09
C LYS A 88 -11.82 -15.13 0.59
N ALA A 89 -11.11 -14.17 -0.02
CA ALA A 89 -10.83 -14.17 -1.46
C ALA A 89 -9.89 -15.30 -1.89
N LYS A 90 -8.91 -15.66 -1.04
CA LYS A 90 -7.90 -16.71 -1.33
C LYS A 90 -7.28 -16.52 -2.71
N LEU A 91 -6.69 -15.34 -2.93
CA LEU A 91 -6.10 -14.96 -4.20
C LEU A 91 -4.92 -15.86 -4.57
N ASP A 92 -4.81 -16.16 -5.85
CA ASP A 92 -3.73 -16.91 -6.51
C ASP A 92 -2.71 -16.00 -7.21
N ILE A 93 -2.84 -14.69 -7.06
CA ILE A 93 -1.91 -13.66 -7.52
C ILE A 93 -1.39 -12.84 -6.34
N PRO A 94 -0.20 -12.21 -6.43
CA PRO A 94 0.36 -11.44 -5.34
C PRO A 94 -0.53 -10.29 -4.88
N VAL A 95 -0.47 -9.98 -3.59
CA VAL A 95 -1.10 -8.82 -2.98
C VAL A 95 -0.02 -7.83 -2.59
N ALA A 96 -0.16 -6.58 -3.05
CA ALA A 96 0.73 -5.47 -2.73
C ALA A 96 0.07 -4.52 -1.71
N TRP A 97 0.80 -4.21 -0.64
CA TRP A 97 0.45 -3.23 0.40
C TRP A 97 1.18 -1.92 0.12
N ASN A 98 0.48 -0.98 -0.49
CA ASN A 98 1.00 0.31 -0.93
C ASN A 98 0.63 1.38 0.10
N SER A 99 1.53 1.65 1.03
CA SER A 99 1.28 2.51 2.18
C SER A 99 2.25 3.70 2.25
N SER A 100 1.92 4.63 3.14
CA SER A 100 2.83 5.73 3.48
C SER A 100 4.05 5.30 4.30
N GLY A 101 4.19 4.02 4.63
CA GLY A 101 5.19 3.52 5.56
C GLY A 101 4.86 3.79 7.04
N TYR A 102 3.82 4.56 7.32
CA TYR A 102 3.39 4.88 8.69
C TYR A 102 2.42 3.83 9.21
N ASP A 103 2.92 2.59 9.32
CA ASP A 103 2.19 1.40 9.73
C ASP A 103 2.71 0.90 11.09
N SER A 104 1.82 0.47 11.99
CA SER A 104 2.26 -0.19 13.21
C SER A 104 2.72 -1.62 12.94
N VAL A 105 3.78 -2.06 13.60
CA VAL A 105 4.28 -3.44 13.52
C VAL A 105 3.19 -4.45 13.90
N GLU A 106 2.33 -4.12 14.86
CA GLU A 106 1.22 -4.98 15.27
C GLU A 106 0.21 -5.19 14.12
N SER A 107 -0.14 -4.11 13.40
CA SER A 107 -1.03 -4.20 12.24
C SER A 107 -0.40 -5.01 11.10
N LEU A 108 0.90 -4.80 10.84
CA LEU A 108 1.62 -5.52 9.80
C LEU A 108 1.69 -7.03 10.08
N LYS A 109 1.86 -7.44 11.33
CA LYS A 109 1.86 -8.87 11.71
C LYS A 109 0.57 -9.59 11.33
N LYS A 110 -0.57 -8.89 11.28
CA LYS A 110 -1.85 -9.47 10.84
C LYS A 110 -1.88 -9.78 9.33
N LEU A 111 -0.96 -9.19 8.55
CA LEU A 111 -0.86 -9.34 7.09
C LEU A 111 0.09 -10.48 6.68
N GLU A 112 0.81 -11.07 7.64
CA GLU A 112 1.79 -12.13 7.37
C GLU A 112 1.14 -13.32 6.64
N GLY A 113 1.73 -13.71 5.50
CA GLY A 113 1.18 -14.75 4.63
C GLY A 113 0.04 -14.32 3.69
N LEU A 114 -0.57 -13.14 3.92
CA LEU A 114 -1.64 -12.59 3.07
C LEU A 114 -1.12 -11.54 2.06
N VAL A 115 -0.02 -10.87 2.39
CA VAL A 115 0.63 -9.85 1.57
C VAL A 115 2.02 -10.33 1.19
N GLN A 116 2.35 -10.30 -0.10
CA GLN A 116 3.63 -10.73 -0.64
C GLN A 116 4.53 -9.56 -1.01
N ILE A 117 3.95 -8.41 -1.34
CA ILE A 117 4.67 -7.22 -1.81
C ILE A 117 4.36 -6.06 -0.88
N TYR A 118 5.39 -5.44 -0.30
CA TYR A 118 5.24 -4.21 0.44
C TYR A 118 5.83 -3.04 -0.36
N MET A 119 5.05 -1.97 -0.49
CA MET A 119 5.45 -0.72 -1.19
C MET A 119 5.32 0.47 -0.24
N PRO A 120 6.16 0.54 0.81
CA PRO A 120 6.13 1.66 1.72
C PRO A 120 6.81 2.89 1.11
N ASP A 121 6.24 4.08 1.35
CA ASP A 121 7.02 5.29 1.23
C ASP A 121 7.93 5.45 2.46
N PHE A 122 9.17 5.90 2.27
CA PHE A 122 10.02 6.43 3.32
C PHE A 122 10.23 7.92 3.06
N LYS A 123 9.34 8.76 3.62
CA LYS A 123 9.22 10.18 3.26
C LYS A 123 10.23 11.07 3.94
N TYR A 124 10.62 10.75 5.18
CA TYR A 124 11.46 11.58 6.04
C TYR A 124 12.37 10.73 6.89
N ALA A 125 13.63 11.13 7.00
CA ALA A 125 14.59 10.59 7.97
C ALA A 125 14.67 11.45 9.25
N ASP A 126 14.11 12.67 9.21
CA ASP A 126 14.13 13.64 10.31
C ASP A 126 12.70 13.95 10.82
N PRO A 127 12.50 14.05 12.15
CA PRO A 127 11.22 14.45 12.75
C PRO A 127 10.73 15.84 12.35
N ALA A 128 11.62 16.81 12.11
CA ALA A 128 11.21 18.19 11.86
C ALA A 128 10.45 18.35 10.53
N PRO A 129 10.93 17.89 9.37
CA PRO A 129 10.14 17.89 8.13
C PRO A 129 8.91 16.98 8.24
N ALA A 130 8.98 15.85 8.93
CA ALA A 130 7.84 14.95 9.16
C ALA A 130 6.69 15.65 9.89
N LEU A 131 7.01 16.41 10.97
CA LEU A 131 6.04 17.24 11.66
C LEU A 131 5.48 18.35 10.75
N ARG A 132 6.38 19.07 10.07
CA ARG A 132 6.03 20.24 9.25
C ARG A 132 5.11 19.87 8.08
N TYR A 133 5.42 18.79 7.36
CA TYR A 133 4.76 18.48 6.09
C TYR A 133 3.71 17.37 6.18
N SER A 134 3.73 16.54 7.24
CA SER A 134 2.79 15.42 7.40
C SER A 134 2.12 15.34 8.77
N ALA A 135 2.46 16.25 9.69
CA ALA A 135 1.96 16.30 11.09
C ALA A 135 2.23 15.00 11.88
N ALA A 136 3.39 14.36 11.64
CA ALA A 136 3.78 13.09 12.24
C ALA A 136 5.27 13.12 12.65
N PRO A 137 5.63 13.71 13.80
CA PRO A 137 7.03 13.85 14.21
C PRO A 137 7.72 12.52 14.51
N ASP A 138 6.97 11.47 14.80
CA ASP A 138 7.42 10.11 15.07
C ASP A 138 7.49 9.24 13.80
N TYR A 139 7.23 9.82 12.62
CA TYR A 139 7.24 9.11 11.35
C TYR A 139 8.55 8.35 11.07
N PRO A 140 9.76 8.92 11.24
CA PRO A 140 11.00 8.22 10.91
C PRO A 140 11.17 6.92 11.70
N GLU A 141 10.87 6.95 12.99
CA GLU A 141 10.96 5.78 13.85
C GLU A 141 9.95 4.70 13.46
N ILE A 142 8.69 5.10 13.32
CA ILE A 142 7.59 4.18 12.95
C ILE A 142 7.83 3.57 11.57
N ALA A 143 8.21 4.38 10.58
CA ALA A 143 8.45 3.90 9.22
C ALA A 143 9.64 2.93 9.15
N GLN A 144 10.72 3.19 9.88
CA GLN A 144 11.85 2.26 9.96
C GLN A 144 11.46 0.92 10.60
N ALA A 145 10.69 0.95 11.68
CA ALA A 145 10.20 -0.27 12.32
C ALA A 145 9.26 -1.05 11.40
N ALA A 146 8.36 -0.36 10.71
CA ALA A 146 7.44 -0.94 9.74
C ALA A 146 8.18 -1.62 8.59
N ILE A 147 9.15 -0.94 7.96
CA ILE A 147 9.93 -1.47 6.83
C ILE A 147 10.72 -2.72 7.25
N ARG A 148 11.31 -2.73 8.46
CA ARG A 148 12.01 -3.92 8.98
C ARG A 148 11.06 -5.10 9.14
N GLU A 149 9.85 -4.85 9.64
CA GLU A 149 8.83 -5.91 9.78
C GLU A 149 8.35 -6.40 8.41
N MET A 150 8.12 -5.51 7.45
CA MET A 150 7.76 -5.87 6.06
C MET A 150 8.84 -6.78 5.44
N PHE A 151 10.12 -6.40 5.59
CA PHE A 151 11.23 -7.21 5.09
C PHE A 151 11.34 -8.56 5.82
N ARG A 152 11.08 -8.60 7.13
CA ARG A 152 11.04 -9.86 7.88
C ARG A 152 10.00 -10.83 7.31
N GLN A 153 8.84 -10.32 6.87
CA GLN A 153 7.76 -11.14 6.35
C GLN A 153 8.01 -11.66 4.93
N THR A 154 8.56 -10.84 4.05
CA THR A 154 8.65 -11.14 2.61
C THR A 154 10.06 -11.51 2.14
N GLY A 155 11.09 -11.16 2.91
CA GLY A 155 12.47 -11.40 2.54
C GLY A 155 12.94 -10.52 1.36
N PRO A 156 13.95 -11.01 0.60
CA PRO A 156 14.51 -10.29 -0.53
C PRO A 156 13.54 -10.18 -1.70
N PHE A 157 13.85 -9.22 -2.57
CA PHE A 157 13.12 -8.94 -3.81
C PHE A 157 13.16 -10.15 -4.75
N LEU A 158 12.01 -10.66 -5.16
CA LEU A 158 11.86 -11.81 -6.04
C LEU A 158 11.02 -11.44 -7.25
N LEU A 159 11.59 -11.57 -8.44
CA LEU A 159 10.91 -11.40 -9.72
C LEU A 159 10.58 -12.77 -10.34
N ASP A 160 9.54 -12.83 -11.18
CA ASP A 160 9.29 -13.94 -12.07
C ASP A 160 10.01 -13.78 -13.42
N ASP A 161 9.76 -14.72 -14.35
CA ASP A 161 10.37 -14.73 -15.69
C ASP A 161 9.89 -13.56 -16.60
N GLU A 162 8.84 -12.84 -16.20
CA GLU A 162 8.33 -11.63 -16.88
C GLU A 162 8.80 -10.33 -16.19
N ASP A 163 9.79 -10.39 -15.29
CA ASP A 163 10.28 -9.29 -14.44
C ASP A 163 9.19 -8.69 -13.53
N MET A 164 8.16 -9.45 -13.20
CA MET A 164 7.10 -9.02 -12.29
C MET A 164 7.44 -9.37 -10.85
N LEU A 165 7.27 -8.41 -9.94
CA LEU A 165 7.52 -8.61 -8.51
C LEU A 165 6.52 -9.59 -7.91
N GLN A 166 7.04 -10.68 -7.36
CA GLN A 166 6.27 -11.73 -6.70
C GLN A 166 6.31 -11.60 -5.18
N SER A 167 7.45 -11.15 -4.63
CA SER A 167 7.62 -10.95 -3.19
C SER A 167 8.74 -9.95 -2.92
N GLY A 168 8.65 -9.24 -1.79
CA GLY A 168 9.69 -8.33 -1.32
C GLY A 168 9.19 -6.95 -0.94
N VAL A 169 10.13 -6.04 -0.66
CA VAL A 169 9.86 -4.67 -0.25
C VAL A 169 10.43 -3.69 -1.26
N LEU A 170 9.56 -2.87 -1.85
CA LEU A 170 9.90 -1.78 -2.76
C LEU A 170 9.73 -0.44 -2.04
N ILE A 171 10.81 0.09 -1.50
CA ILE A 171 10.80 1.37 -0.77
C ILE A 171 10.79 2.52 -1.78
N ARG A 172 9.84 3.45 -1.63
CA ARG A 172 9.78 4.68 -2.43
C ARG A 172 10.17 5.87 -1.57
N HIS A 173 10.99 6.76 -2.13
CA HIS A 173 11.44 7.96 -1.46
C HIS A 173 11.10 9.20 -2.29
N LEU A 174 10.41 10.16 -1.67
CA LEU A 174 10.09 11.44 -2.29
C LEU A 174 11.06 12.50 -1.80
N ILE A 175 11.86 13.04 -2.71
CA ILE A 175 12.75 14.17 -2.42
C ILE A 175 11.94 15.45 -2.61
N LEU A 176 11.82 16.23 -1.53
CA LEU A 176 11.15 17.54 -1.56
C LEU A 176 12.16 18.65 -1.86
N PRO A 177 11.79 19.69 -2.62
CA PRO A 177 12.67 20.84 -2.84
C PRO A 177 13.11 21.48 -1.52
N GLY A 178 14.44 21.68 -1.36
CA GLY A 178 15.04 22.22 -0.14
C GLY A 178 15.14 21.21 1.02
N ALA A 179 15.00 19.92 0.75
CA ALA A 179 15.22 18.82 1.68
C ALA A 179 16.05 17.72 1.01
N GLU A 180 17.11 18.13 0.36
CA GLU A 180 18.02 17.26 -0.41
C GLU A 180 19.17 16.68 0.43
N ASP A 181 19.24 17.03 1.74
CA ASP A 181 20.29 16.64 2.68
C ASP A 181 19.93 15.36 3.46
#